data_3655747a40af56c022c0740038084643
#
_entry.id   3655747a40af56c022c0740038084643
#
_cell.length_a   1.000
_cell.length_b   1.000
_cell.length_c   1.000
_cell.angle_alpha   90.00
_cell.angle_beta   90.00
_cell.angle_gamma   90.00
#
_symmetry.space_group_name_H-M   'P 1'
#
loop_
_entity.id
_entity.type
_entity.pdbx_description
1 polymer ?
#
loop_
_entity_poly.entity_id
_entity_poly.type
_entity_poly.pdbx_seq_one_letter_code
_entity_poly.pdbx_strand_id
1 'polypeptide(L)'
;QLNKLKSFIKARRENFSYLYNEFKNFKEFDLPIWHKDSNPSWFGFPLMLNDNAKFTREDLLKFYQERNIGTRLVFAGNITKQPAYISSNISPDKEFPVADQIMNNAFWLGVYPGLNSEMLDFVINETKTFLNINRK
;
A
#
# COMPACT_ATOMS: atom_id res chain seq x y z
N GLN A 1 5.96 25.97 -7.19
CA GLN A 1 5.36 24.62 -7.15
C GLN A 1 4.44 24.38 -8.36
N LEU A 2 3.54 25.32 -8.74
CA LEU A 2 2.61 25.14 -9.86
C LEU A 2 3.31 24.83 -11.20
N ASN A 3 4.46 25.46 -11.47
CA ASN A 3 5.24 25.21 -12.69
C ASN A 3 5.75 23.75 -12.81
N LYS A 4 5.85 23.04 -11.68
CA LYS A 4 6.28 21.64 -11.63
C LYS A 4 5.13 20.64 -11.62
N LEU A 5 3.88 21.12 -11.51
CA LEU A 5 2.71 20.26 -11.31
C LEU A 5 2.57 19.19 -12.41
N LYS A 6 2.70 19.59 -13.67
CA LYS A 6 2.57 18.65 -14.81
C LYS A 6 3.60 17.54 -14.78
N SER A 7 4.87 17.87 -14.48
CA SER A 7 5.93 16.87 -14.38
C SER A 7 5.74 15.95 -13.18
N PHE A 8 5.26 16.48 -12.05
CA PHE A 8 4.96 15.67 -10.86
C PHE A 8 3.80 14.69 -11.07
N ILE A 9 2.73 15.14 -11.74
CA ILE A 9 1.61 14.26 -12.11
C ILE A 9 2.10 13.13 -13.02
N LYS A 10 2.90 13.46 -14.04
CA LYS A 10 3.46 12.47 -14.95
C LYS A 10 4.31 11.44 -14.20
N ALA A 11 5.29 11.88 -13.42
CA ALA A 11 6.18 11.00 -12.68
C ALA A 11 5.42 10.09 -11.69
N ARG A 12 4.42 10.60 -10.96
CA ARG A 12 3.58 9.78 -10.07
C ARG A 12 2.83 8.68 -10.80
N ARG A 13 2.29 8.99 -11.98
CA ARG A 13 1.59 8.00 -12.82
C ARG A 13 2.54 6.94 -13.36
N GLU A 14 3.71 7.34 -13.82
CA GLU A 14 4.74 6.43 -14.32
C GLU A 14 5.23 5.49 -13.20
N ASN A 15 5.58 6.02 -12.03
CA ASN A 15 6.00 5.24 -10.88
C ASN A 15 4.91 4.26 -10.41
N PHE A 16 3.66 4.72 -10.35
CA PHE A 16 2.53 3.86 -10.00
C PHE A 16 2.36 2.72 -11.02
N SER A 17 2.36 3.04 -12.31
CA SER A 17 2.20 2.04 -13.37
C SER A 17 3.34 1.02 -13.37
N TYR A 18 4.55 1.48 -13.06
CA TYR A 18 5.72 0.61 -12.95
C TYR A 18 5.54 -0.42 -11.82
N LEU A 19 5.23 0.04 -10.62
CA LEU A 19 4.94 -0.85 -9.49
C LEU A 19 3.74 -1.76 -9.77
N TYR A 20 2.65 -1.23 -10.33
CA TYR A 20 1.45 -2.00 -10.63
C TYR A 20 1.75 -3.18 -11.58
N ASN A 21 2.54 -2.94 -12.63
CA ASN A 21 2.90 -3.96 -13.61
C ASN A 21 3.74 -5.10 -13.01
N GLU A 22 4.56 -4.83 -12.02
CA GLU A 22 5.35 -5.85 -11.33
C GLU A 22 4.53 -6.56 -10.25
N PHE A 23 3.82 -5.80 -9.42
CA PHE A 23 3.06 -6.34 -8.29
C PHE A 23 1.87 -7.21 -8.71
N LYS A 24 1.29 -7.02 -9.90
CA LYS A 24 0.24 -7.92 -10.41
C LYS A 24 0.68 -9.39 -10.56
N ASN A 25 1.99 -9.66 -10.52
CA ASN A 25 2.54 -11.01 -10.58
C ASN A 25 2.67 -11.65 -9.18
N PHE A 26 2.42 -10.90 -8.10
CA PHE A 26 2.49 -11.39 -6.73
C PHE A 26 1.08 -11.71 -6.22
N LYS A 27 0.78 -12.99 -6.08
CA LYS A 27 -0.55 -13.49 -5.69
C LYS A 27 -0.97 -13.16 -4.26
N GLU A 28 -0.03 -12.72 -3.44
CA GLU A 28 -0.21 -12.38 -2.03
C GLU A 28 -0.86 -11.00 -1.83
N PHE A 29 -0.97 -10.20 -2.89
CA PHE A 29 -1.48 -8.82 -2.81
C PHE A 29 -2.73 -8.61 -3.65
N ASP A 30 -3.71 -7.94 -3.05
CA ASP A 30 -4.78 -7.28 -3.79
C ASP A 30 -4.30 -5.88 -4.18
N LEU A 31 -4.48 -5.56 -5.46
CA LEU A 31 -4.08 -4.29 -6.06
C LEU A 31 -5.26 -3.33 -6.18
N PRO A 32 -5.00 -2.01 -6.19
CA PRO A 32 -6.06 -1.03 -6.33
C PRO A 32 -6.76 -1.15 -7.69
N ILE A 33 -8.07 -0.98 -7.65
CA ILE A 33 -8.93 -0.86 -8.84
C ILE A 33 -9.46 0.57 -8.88
N TRP A 34 -9.47 1.18 -10.05
CA TRP A 34 -9.99 2.54 -10.25
C TRP A 34 -10.93 2.61 -11.44
N HIS A 35 -11.80 3.63 -11.43
CA HIS A 35 -12.76 3.82 -12.50
C HIS A 35 -12.04 4.12 -13.83
N LYS A 36 -12.50 3.50 -14.93
CA LYS A 36 -11.88 3.60 -16.26
C LYS A 36 -11.75 5.04 -16.78
N ASP A 37 -12.69 5.92 -16.42
CA ASP A 37 -12.71 7.32 -16.84
C ASP A 37 -11.92 8.25 -15.90
N SER A 38 -11.29 7.70 -14.84
CA SER A 38 -10.42 8.46 -13.96
C SER A 38 -8.97 8.41 -14.41
N ASN A 39 -8.24 9.49 -14.17
CA ASN A 39 -6.81 9.57 -14.44
C ASN A 39 -6.08 10.21 -13.24
N PRO A 40 -6.00 9.48 -12.12
CA PRO A 40 -5.50 10.03 -10.88
C PRO A 40 -4.02 10.37 -10.92
N SER A 41 -3.62 11.39 -10.17
CA SER A 41 -2.25 11.63 -9.78
C SER A 41 -2.03 10.95 -8.43
N TRP A 42 -1.66 9.70 -8.45
CA TRP A 42 -1.59 8.83 -7.28
C TRP A 42 -0.82 9.44 -6.12
N PHE A 43 -1.38 9.36 -4.92
CA PHE A 43 -0.72 9.77 -3.67
C PHE A 43 0.33 8.75 -3.24
N GLY A 44 -0.01 7.47 -3.32
CA GLY A 44 0.82 6.32 -3.02
C GLY A 44 0.36 5.11 -3.82
N PHE A 45 1.05 4.00 -3.69
CA PHE A 45 0.67 2.72 -4.26
C PHE A 45 0.10 1.83 -3.15
N PRO A 46 -1.25 1.77 -3.00
CA PRO A 46 -1.89 0.98 -1.97
C PRO A 46 -1.81 -0.51 -2.30
N LEU A 47 -1.54 -1.31 -1.30
CA LEU A 47 -1.48 -2.76 -1.34
C LEU A 47 -2.26 -3.31 -0.15
N MET A 48 -2.91 -4.45 -0.33
CA MET A 48 -3.54 -5.19 0.74
C MET A 48 -3.13 -6.66 0.67
N LEU A 49 -2.70 -7.24 1.79
CA LEU A 49 -2.46 -8.66 1.85
C LEU A 49 -3.80 -9.41 1.78
N ASN A 50 -3.82 -10.48 0.98
CA ASN A 50 -4.96 -11.38 0.86
C ASN A 50 -4.66 -12.76 1.49
N ASP A 51 -5.60 -13.69 1.39
CA ASP A 51 -5.52 -15.02 2.01
C ASP A 51 -4.39 -15.91 1.47
N ASN A 52 -3.76 -15.55 0.36
CA ASN A 52 -2.58 -16.26 -0.16
C ASN A 52 -1.30 -15.93 0.60
N ALA A 53 -1.28 -14.83 1.35
CA ALA A 53 -0.13 -14.46 2.17
C ALA A 53 0.01 -15.43 3.36
N LYS A 54 1.21 -15.98 3.55
CA LYS A 54 1.57 -16.85 4.69
C LYS A 54 2.36 -16.10 5.76
N PHE A 55 2.31 -14.78 5.74
CA PHE A 55 2.98 -13.85 6.63
C PHE A 55 2.02 -12.69 6.95
N THR A 56 2.33 -11.95 7.99
CA THR A 56 1.55 -10.77 8.37
C THR A 56 2.03 -9.50 7.66
N ARG A 57 1.18 -8.47 7.64
CA ARG A 57 1.60 -7.13 7.18
C ARG A 57 2.78 -6.63 8.01
N GLU A 58 2.75 -6.83 9.33
CA GLU A 58 3.80 -6.42 10.26
C GLU A 58 5.16 -7.03 9.89
N ASP A 59 5.21 -8.32 9.53
CA ASP A 59 6.43 -9.00 9.09
C ASP A 59 7.02 -8.33 7.85
N LEU A 60 6.17 -8.05 6.86
CA LEU A 60 6.58 -7.39 5.62
C LEU A 60 7.05 -5.95 5.88
N LEU A 61 6.30 -5.17 6.67
CA LEU A 61 6.67 -3.78 6.97
C LEU A 61 7.97 -3.70 7.76
N LYS A 62 8.22 -4.61 8.69
CA LYS A 62 9.49 -4.72 9.42
C LYS A 62 10.64 -5.02 8.45
N PHE A 63 10.46 -5.97 7.55
CA PHE A 63 11.44 -6.30 6.52
C PHE A 63 11.77 -5.09 5.63
N TYR A 64 10.76 -4.32 5.21
CA TYR A 64 10.96 -3.09 4.45
C TYR A 64 11.69 -2.01 5.26
N GLN A 65 11.34 -1.84 6.53
CA GLN A 65 11.99 -0.87 7.41
C GLN A 65 13.49 -1.16 7.57
N GLU A 66 13.87 -2.43 7.76
CA GLU A 66 15.27 -2.86 7.86
C GLU A 66 16.08 -2.57 6.58
N ARG A 67 15.40 -2.35 5.45
CA ARG A 67 15.98 -2.02 4.13
C ARG A 67 15.79 -0.58 3.71
N ASN A 68 15.38 0.27 4.65
CA ASN A 68 15.11 1.68 4.41
C ASN A 68 14.03 1.93 3.34
N ILE A 69 13.09 1.00 3.14
CA ILE A 69 11.93 1.17 2.30
C ILE A 69 10.81 1.76 3.16
N GLY A 70 10.46 3.03 2.88
CA GLY A 70 9.39 3.73 3.61
C GLY A 70 8.01 3.23 3.22
N THR A 71 7.19 2.94 4.24
CA THR A 71 5.79 2.54 4.08
C THR A 71 4.88 3.38 4.96
N ARG A 72 3.57 3.38 4.67
CA ARG A 72 2.56 4.00 5.53
C ARG A 72 1.32 3.14 5.60
N LEU A 73 0.65 3.15 6.75
CA LEU A 73 -0.66 2.52 6.91
C LEU A 73 -1.75 3.32 6.19
N VAL A 74 -2.82 2.64 5.79
CA VAL A 74 -4.00 3.27 5.17
C VAL A 74 -4.83 3.94 6.27
N PHE A 75 -4.40 5.13 6.69
CA PHE A 75 -5.04 5.97 7.71
C PHE A 75 -5.46 5.18 8.97
N ALA A 76 -6.68 5.46 9.47
CA ALA A 76 -7.22 4.83 10.68
C ALA A 76 -7.78 3.41 10.42
N GLY A 77 -7.99 3.02 9.17
CA GLY A 77 -8.70 1.77 8.85
C GLY A 77 -10.14 1.82 9.36
N ASN A 78 -10.48 0.96 10.33
CA ASN A 78 -11.80 1.00 10.97
C ASN A 78 -11.86 2.05 12.09
N ILE A 79 -12.50 3.17 11.81
CA ILE A 79 -12.61 4.28 12.75
C ILE A 79 -13.33 3.89 14.04
N THR A 80 -14.28 2.95 13.99
CA THR A 80 -15.05 2.50 15.18
C THR A 80 -14.19 1.75 16.19
N LYS A 81 -13.04 1.26 15.79
CA LYS A 81 -12.04 0.58 16.63
C LYS A 81 -10.93 1.50 17.13
N GLN A 82 -11.01 2.80 16.85
CA GLN A 82 -10.05 3.76 17.36
C GLN A 82 -10.37 4.11 18.84
N PRO A 83 -9.35 4.32 19.69
CA PRO A 83 -9.54 4.53 21.13
C PRO A 83 -10.54 5.63 21.47
N ALA A 84 -10.57 6.73 20.72
CA ALA A 84 -11.49 7.85 20.92
C ALA A 84 -12.96 7.45 20.77
N TYR A 85 -13.28 6.52 19.88
CA TYR A 85 -14.67 6.04 19.66
C TYR A 85 -15.05 4.94 20.62
N ILE A 86 -14.12 4.06 20.98
CA ILE A 86 -14.35 3.02 22.00
C ILE A 86 -14.62 3.67 23.36
N SER A 87 -13.84 4.71 23.74
CA SER A 87 -14.00 5.38 25.02
C SER A 87 -15.25 6.24 25.12
N SER A 88 -15.85 6.68 24.03
CA SER A 88 -17.04 7.51 23.99
C SER A 88 -18.36 6.72 23.93
N ASN A 89 -18.33 5.38 24.06
CA ASN A 89 -19.49 4.50 23.89
C ASN A 89 -20.26 4.68 22.57
N ILE A 90 -19.60 5.26 21.56
CA ILE A 90 -20.13 5.34 20.20
C ILE A 90 -19.73 4.03 19.50
N SER A 91 -20.33 2.93 19.96
CA SER A 91 -20.19 1.65 19.28
C SER A 91 -21.31 1.53 18.25
N PRO A 92 -21.01 1.32 16.97
CA PRO A 92 -22.07 1.06 16.01
C PRO A 92 -22.71 -0.30 16.30
N ASP A 93 -24.03 -0.39 16.13
CA ASP A 93 -24.78 -1.66 16.20
C ASP A 93 -24.40 -2.64 15.06
N LYS A 94 -23.39 -2.30 14.28
CA LYS A 94 -23.01 -2.99 13.05
C LYS A 94 -21.51 -3.21 12.95
N GLU A 95 -21.12 -4.41 12.54
CA GLU A 95 -19.74 -4.74 12.20
C GLU A 95 -19.33 -4.21 10.81
N PHE A 96 -18.06 -3.89 10.67
CA PHE A 96 -17.47 -3.42 9.41
C PHE A 96 -16.26 -4.29 9.00
N PRO A 97 -16.50 -5.54 8.57
CA PRO A 97 -15.41 -6.51 8.31
C PRO A 97 -14.42 -6.05 7.22
N VAL A 98 -14.91 -5.36 6.18
CA VAL A 98 -14.03 -4.81 5.13
C VAL A 98 -13.13 -3.71 5.69
N ALA A 99 -13.64 -2.84 6.56
CA ALA A 99 -12.82 -1.82 7.21
C ALA A 99 -11.79 -2.43 8.16
N ASP A 100 -12.12 -3.54 8.82
CA ASP A 100 -11.18 -4.31 9.64
C ASP A 100 -10.08 -4.94 8.78
N GLN A 101 -10.46 -5.53 7.65
CA GLN A 101 -9.50 -6.12 6.71
C GLN A 101 -8.51 -5.06 6.19
N ILE A 102 -9.01 -3.89 5.79
CA ILE A 102 -8.15 -2.76 5.38
C ILE A 102 -7.23 -2.33 6.52
N MET A 103 -7.77 -2.19 7.74
CA MET A 103 -7.02 -1.77 8.92
C MET A 103 -5.86 -2.74 9.22
N ASN A 104 -6.09 -4.04 9.07
CA ASN A 104 -5.12 -5.07 9.42
C ASN A 104 -4.12 -5.37 8.31
N ASN A 105 -4.53 -5.30 7.04
CA ASN A 105 -3.78 -5.86 5.93
C ASN A 105 -3.28 -4.82 4.93
N ALA A 106 -3.81 -3.58 4.93
CA ALA A 106 -3.45 -2.60 3.92
C ALA A 106 -2.31 -1.65 4.35
N PHE A 107 -1.50 -1.25 3.36
CA PHE A 107 -0.43 -0.27 3.50
C PHE A 107 -0.13 0.40 2.14
N TRP A 108 0.77 1.40 2.13
CA TRP A 108 1.18 2.12 0.90
C TRP A 108 2.68 2.07 0.71
N LEU A 109 3.09 1.97 -0.55
CA LEU A 109 4.43 2.31 -1.01
C LEU A 109 4.45 3.71 -1.63
N GLY A 110 5.61 4.34 -1.63
CA GLY A 110 5.79 5.66 -2.23
C GLY A 110 5.77 5.63 -3.75
N VAL A 111 5.20 6.68 -4.36
CA VAL A 111 5.22 6.93 -5.82
C VAL A 111 5.62 8.38 -6.11
N TYR A 112 6.29 9.06 -5.18
CA TYR A 112 6.59 10.48 -5.34
C TYR A 112 7.59 10.73 -6.49
N PRO A 113 7.61 11.95 -7.06
CA PRO A 113 8.37 12.25 -8.29
C PRO A 113 9.89 12.11 -8.21
N GLY A 114 10.45 12.02 -7.01
CA GLY A 114 11.89 11.83 -6.82
C GLY A 114 12.36 10.37 -6.87
N LEU A 115 11.44 9.41 -6.99
CA LEU A 115 11.82 8.01 -7.19
C LEU A 115 12.26 7.80 -8.65
N ASN A 116 13.40 7.14 -8.82
CA ASN A 116 13.89 6.68 -10.11
C ASN A 116 13.63 5.16 -10.29
N SER A 117 13.93 4.63 -11.47
CA SER A 117 13.76 3.22 -11.79
C SER A 117 14.54 2.29 -10.87
N GLU A 118 15.78 2.64 -10.53
CA GLU A 118 16.63 1.82 -9.65
C GLU A 118 16.04 1.68 -8.24
N MET A 119 15.44 2.76 -7.71
CA MET A 119 14.74 2.72 -6.42
C MET A 119 13.47 1.86 -6.48
N LEU A 120 12.72 1.94 -7.58
CA LEU A 120 11.53 1.10 -7.78
C LEU A 120 11.91 -0.37 -7.95
N ASP A 121 12.96 -0.65 -8.73
CA ASP A 121 13.52 -2.00 -8.87
C ASP A 121 13.99 -2.57 -7.54
N PHE A 122 14.63 -1.75 -6.71
CA PHE A 122 15.04 -2.15 -5.37
C PHE A 122 13.84 -2.61 -4.54
N VAL A 123 12.77 -1.83 -4.49
CA VAL A 123 11.54 -2.21 -3.78
C VAL A 123 10.95 -3.52 -4.30
N ILE A 124 10.91 -3.69 -5.63
CA ILE A 124 10.38 -4.90 -6.28
C ILE A 124 11.24 -6.12 -5.94
N ASN A 125 12.57 -5.99 -6.02
CA ASN A 125 13.51 -7.09 -5.76
C ASN A 125 13.52 -7.49 -4.29
N GLU A 126 13.44 -6.53 -3.36
CA GLU A 126 13.30 -6.83 -1.93
C GLU A 126 11.96 -7.51 -1.63
N THR A 127 10.87 -7.10 -2.30
CA THR A 127 9.59 -7.80 -2.19
C THR A 127 9.71 -9.25 -2.67
N LYS A 128 10.33 -9.49 -3.83
CA LYS A 128 10.59 -10.86 -4.35
C LYS A 128 11.40 -11.68 -3.36
N THR A 129 12.43 -11.09 -2.78
CA THR A 129 13.29 -11.74 -1.76
C THR A 129 12.47 -12.16 -0.55
N PHE A 130 11.65 -11.25 0.01
CA PHE A 130 10.77 -11.56 1.14
C PHE A 130 9.79 -12.68 0.82
N LEU A 131 9.11 -12.60 -0.32
CA LEU A 131 8.15 -13.62 -0.73
C LEU A 131 8.79 -15.00 -0.91
N ASN A 132 10.01 -15.07 -1.46
CA ASN A 132 10.73 -16.33 -1.64
C ASN A 132 11.10 -16.99 -0.30
N ILE A 133 11.37 -16.20 0.75
CA ILE A 133 11.65 -16.70 2.10
C ILE A 133 10.36 -17.26 2.73
N ASN A 134 9.23 -16.61 2.52
CA ASN A 134 7.97 -16.89 3.23
C ASN A 134 6.95 -17.73 2.43
N ARG A 135 7.29 -18.17 1.21
CA ARG A 135 6.46 -19.11 0.42
C ARG A 135 6.76 -20.58 0.73
N LYS A 136 7.81 -20.83 1.50
CA LYS A 136 8.17 -22.18 1.96
C LYS A 136 7.32 -22.55 3.18
#